data_5a8fa0b0a6c1727dc79d8abb502b9857
#
_entry.id   5a8fa0b0a6c1727dc79d8abb502b9857
#
_cell.length_a   1.000
_cell.length_b   1.000
_cell.length_c   1.000
_cell.angle_alpha   90.00
_cell.angle_beta   90.00
_cell.angle_gamma   90.00
#
_symmetry.space_group_name_H-M   'P 1'
#
loop_
_entity.id
_entity.type
_entity.pdbx_description
1 polymer ?
#
loop_
_entity_poly.entity_id
_entity_poly.type
_entity_poly.pdbx_seq_one_letter_code
_entity_poly.pdbx_strand_id
1 'polypeptide(L)'
;MQVYIDDLLSLTKGDFQDHLDKLEIILGRLRQANLRVNASKSMFAGDTVEYLGYVLTRDGIRPQPEKVSAILAIKPPTSVKALRGFLGMIQHYRDLWEKRSHWLAPLTDLVGECGHTKTTRKNKTK
;
A
#
# COMPACT_ATOMS: atom_id res chain seq x y z
N MET A 1 12.00 11.85 -5.75
CA MET A 1 12.54 10.77 -4.89
C MET A 1 11.59 10.54 -3.73
N GLN A 2 11.24 9.30 -3.46
CA GLN A 2 10.47 8.87 -2.29
C GLN A 2 11.31 7.90 -1.47
N VAL A 3 11.12 7.94 -0.16
CA VAL A 3 11.84 7.10 0.79
C VAL A 3 10.82 6.42 1.70
N TYR A 4 10.95 5.14 1.87
CA TYR A 4 10.17 4.37 2.83
C TYR A 4 11.08 3.40 3.57
N ILE A 5 11.39 3.74 4.82
CA ILE A 5 12.35 3.01 5.67
C ILE A 5 13.69 2.85 4.94
N ASP A 6 14.01 1.66 4.43
CA ASP A 6 15.26 1.33 3.75
C ASP A 6 15.15 1.43 2.22
N ASP A 7 13.93 1.59 1.68
CA ASP A 7 13.67 1.59 0.25
C ASP A 7 13.69 3.02 -0.32
N LEU A 8 14.49 3.21 -1.36
CA LEU A 8 14.61 4.46 -2.10
C LEU A 8 14.02 4.29 -3.50
N LEU A 9 13.04 5.11 -3.84
CA LEU A 9 12.47 5.16 -5.18
C LEU A 9 12.78 6.51 -5.83
N SER A 10 13.43 6.49 -6.99
CA SER A 10 13.66 7.67 -7.82
C SER A 10 12.98 7.53 -9.16
N LEU A 11 12.01 8.38 -9.42
CA LEU A 11 11.33 8.49 -10.71
C LEU A 11 11.78 9.78 -11.41
N THR A 12 12.08 9.69 -12.68
CA THR A 12 12.45 10.82 -13.54
C THR A 12 11.49 10.90 -14.71
N LYS A 13 11.17 12.12 -15.12
CA LYS A 13 10.27 12.40 -16.26
C LYS A 13 11.03 12.85 -17.52
N GLY A 14 12.32 13.12 -17.38
CA GLY A 14 13.19 13.57 -18.46
C GLY A 14 13.74 12.42 -19.30
N ASP A 15 14.78 12.70 -20.04
CA ASP A 15 15.53 11.72 -20.81
C ASP A 15 16.43 10.85 -19.90
N PHE A 16 17.18 9.96 -20.53
CA PHE A 16 18.08 9.07 -19.81
C PHE A 16 19.23 9.83 -19.13
N GLN A 17 19.69 10.94 -19.72
CA GLN A 17 20.73 11.76 -19.10
C GLN A 17 20.22 12.44 -17.82
N ASP A 18 19.01 12.99 -17.82
CA ASP A 18 18.36 13.54 -16.62
C ASP A 18 18.25 12.48 -15.52
N HIS A 19 18.00 11.21 -15.90
CA HIS A 19 17.98 10.11 -14.94
C HIS A 19 19.37 9.86 -14.33
N LEU A 20 20.42 9.83 -15.13
CA LEU A 20 21.79 9.62 -14.66
C LEU A 20 22.25 10.76 -13.73
N ASP A 21 21.99 12.00 -14.10
CA ASP A 21 22.35 13.18 -13.31
C ASP A 21 21.68 13.14 -11.92
N LYS A 22 20.41 12.80 -11.87
CA LYS A 22 19.70 12.65 -10.60
C LYS A 22 20.20 11.48 -9.78
N LEU A 23 20.54 10.36 -10.42
CA LEU A 23 21.10 9.21 -9.76
C LEU A 23 22.47 9.54 -9.13
N GLU A 24 23.34 10.25 -9.85
CA GLU A 24 24.62 10.72 -9.32
C GLU A 24 24.44 11.59 -8.07
N ILE A 25 23.50 12.53 -8.10
CA ILE A 25 23.18 13.39 -6.95
C ILE A 25 22.71 12.54 -5.76
N ILE A 26 21.84 11.56 -5.99
CA ILE A 26 21.31 10.68 -4.93
C ILE A 26 22.43 9.86 -4.31
N LEU A 27 23.22 9.18 -5.13
CA LEU A 27 24.34 8.35 -4.68
C LEU A 27 25.40 9.20 -3.94
N GLY A 28 25.67 10.41 -4.43
CA GLY A 28 26.56 11.37 -3.78
C GLY A 28 26.07 11.74 -2.37
N ARG A 29 24.78 12.02 -2.20
CA ARG A 29 24.19 12.31 -0.89
C ARG A 29 24.23 11.12 0.07
N LEU A 30 23.95 9.92 -0.43
CA LEU A 30 24.05 8.69 0.37
C LEU A 30 25.49 8.47 0.85
N ARG A 31 26.46 8.66 -0.03
CA ARG A 31 27.88 8.59 0.31
C ARG A 31 28.28 9.61 1.39
N GLN A 32 27.85 10.86 1.26
CA GLN A 32 28.09 11.91 2.27
C GLN A 32 27.48 11.57 3.63
N ALA A 33 26.30 10.92 3.63
CA ALA A 33 25.63 10.44 4.83
C ALA A 33 26.22 9.11 5.37
N ASN A 34 27.29 8.58 4.76
CA ASN A 34 27.88 7.29 5.09
C ASN A 34 26.91 6.10 4.99
N LEU A 35 25.92 6.20 4.12
CA LEU A 35 24.97 5.13 3.83
C LEU A 35 25.49 4.24 2.69
N ARG A 36 25.30 2.93 2.83
CA ARG A 36 25.74 1.94 1.83
C ARG A 36 24.54 1.44 1.04
N VAL A 37 24.69 1.41 -0.28
CA VAL A 37 23.71 0.85 -1.20
C VAL A 37 24.06 -0.61 -1.47
N ASN A 38 23.08 -1.49 -1.39
CA ASN A 38 23.24 -2.88 -1.80
C ASN A 38 22.96 -3.01 -3.30
N ALA A 39 24.01 -3.03 -4.10
CA ALA A 39 23.90 -3.06 -5.56
C ALA A 39 23.15 -4.29 -6.09
N SER A 40 23.29 -5.46 -5.44
CA SER A 40 22.60 -6.69 -5.86
C SER A 40 21.09 -6.68 -5.63
N LYS A 41 20.60 -5.81 -4.73
CA LYS A 41 19.16 -5.60 -4.45
C LYS A 41 18.62 -4.34 -5.12
N SER A 42 19.48 -3.54 -5.75
CA SER A 42 19.08 -2.28 -6.38
C SER A 42 18.79 -2.50 -7.86
N MET A 43 17.73 -1.89 -8.34
CA MET A 43 17.36 -1.84 -9.74
C MET A 43 17.58 -0.41 -10.24
N PHE A 44 18.32 -0.27 -11.33
CA PHE A 44 18.62 1.01 -11.96
C PHE A 44 18.04 1.04 -13.38
N ALA A 45 17.48 2.19 -13.75
CA ALA A 45 16.93 2.45 -15.10
C ALA A 45 15.92 1.39 -15.60
N GLY A 46 15.13 0.82 -14.71
CA GLY A 46 14.09 -0.13 -15.08
C GLY A 46 12.84 0.56 -15.63
N ASP A 47 12.24 0.00 -16.69
CA ASP A 47 10.94 0.46 -17.21
C ASP A 47 9.78 0.08 -16.30
N THR A 48 9.98 -0.94 -15.49
CA THR A 48 9.01 -1.45 -14.53
C THR A 48 9.72 -1.74 -13.22
N VAL A 49 9.17 -1.26 -12.12
CA VAL A 49 9.76 -1.41 -10.77
C VAL A 49 8.71 -1.90 -9.80
N GLU A 50 9.03 -2.94 -9.05
CA GLU A 50 8.22 -3.37 -7.91
C GLU A 50 8.60 -2.56 -6.66
N TYR A 51 7.60 -1.92 -6.06
CA TYR A 51 7.79 -1.06 -4.88
C TYR A 51 6.59 -1.13 -3.96
N LEU A 52 6.81 -1.51 -2.71
CA LEU A 52 5.81 -1.56 -1.64
C LEU A 52 4.51 -2.32 -2.02
N GLY A 53 4.62 -3.41 -2.75
CA GLY A 53 3.45 -4.21 -3.17
C GLY A 53 2.75 -3.70 -4.42
N TYR A 54 3.32 -2.70 -5.08
CA TYR A 54 2.87 -2.16 -6.36
C TYR A 54 3.89 -2.43 -7.46
N VAL A 55 3.39 -2.47 -8.68
CA VAL A 55 4.19 -2.44 -9.90
C VAL A 55 4.05 -1.05 -10.51
N LEU A 56 5.16 -0.34 -10.57
CA LEU A 56 5.25 0.99 -11.18
C LEU A 56 5.68 0.82 -12.62
N THR A 57 4.94 1.39 -13.54
CA THR A 57 5.22 1.39 -14.98
C THR A 57 5.15 2.81 -15.52
N ARG A 58 5.53 3.00 -16.78
CA ARG A 58 5.37 4.31 -17.46
C ARG A 58 3.90 4.73 -17.57
N ASP A 59 2.99 3.76 -17.67
CA ASP A 59 1.54 4.00 -17.85
C ASP A 59 0.81 4.22 -16.52
N GLY A 60 1.46 3.95 -15.38
CA GLY A 60 0.86 4.13 -14.06
C GLY A 60 1.24 3.07 -13.04
N ILE A 61 0.43 2.98 -12.00
CA ILE A 61 0.63 2.11 -10.85
C ILE A 61 -0.38 0.98 -10.89
N ARG A 62 0.08 -0.26 -10.70
CA ARG A 62 -0.75 -1.46 -10.62
C ARG A 62 -0.43 -2.25 -9.35
N PRO A 63 -1.37 -3.01 -8.79
CA PRO A 63 -1.04 -3.94 -7.71
C PRO A 63 -0.19 -5.08 -8.26
N GLN A 64 0.66 -5.68 -7.43
CA GLN A 64 1.40 -6.89 -7.82
C GLN A 64 0.44 -8.04 -8.10
N PRO A 65 0.54 -8.73 -9.26
CA PRO A 65 -0.37 -9.81 -9.65
C PRO A 65 -0.46 -10.94 -8.63
N GLU A 66 0.66 -11.29 -8.02
CA GLU A 66 0.76 -12.32 -6.96
C GLU A 66 -0.08 -11.95 -5.73
N LYS A 67 -0.05 -10.67 -5.34
CA LYS A 67 -0.85 -10.17 -4.22
C LYS A 67 -2.34 -10.18 -4.54
N VAL A 68 -2.69 -9.80 -5.76
CA VAL A 68 -4.09 -9.88 -6.25
C VAL A 68 -4.56 -11.33 -6.25
N SER A 69 -3.77 -12.26 -6.78
CA SER A 69 -4.08 -13.69 -6.80
C SER A 69 -4.26 -14.25 -5.39
N ALA A 70 -3.40 -13.86 -4.45
CA ALA A 70 -3.52 -14.25 -3.06
C ALA A 70 -4.83 -13.73 -2.42
N ILE A 71 -5.25 -12.50 -2.72
CA ILE A 71 -6.53 -11.94 -2.25
C ILE A 71 -7.71 -12.70 -2.85
N LEU A 72 -7.67 -13.00 -4.14
CA LEU A 72 -8.74 -13.75 -4.84
C LEU A 72 -8.87 -15.20 -4.34
N ALA A 73 -7.79 -15.79 -3.85
CA ALA A 73 -7.79 -17.14 -3.27
C ALA A 73 -8.38 -17.21 -1.85
N ILE A 74 -8.64 -16.07 -1.20
CA ILE A 74 -9.21 -16.04 0.15
C ILE A 74 -10.66 -16.52 0.11
N LYS A 75 -10.96 -17.52 0.94
CA LYS A 75 -12.35 -17.99 1.12
C LYS A 75 -13.20 -16.90 1.79
N PRO A 76 -14.50 -16.83 1.49
CA PRO A 76 -15.39 -15.88 2.15
C PRO A 76 -15.25 -15.94 3.67
N PRO A 77 -15.08 -14.80 4.36
CA PRO A 77 -14.93 -14.76 5.80
C PRO A 77 -16.21 -15.24 6.50
N THR A 78 -16.07 -16.20 7.42
CA THR A 78 -17.19 -16.77 8.21
C THR A 78 -17.33 -16.17 9.60
N SER A 79 -16.48 -15.22 9.96
CA SER A 79 -16.51 -14.53 11.25
C SER A 79 -16.18 -13.04 11.10
N VAL A 80 -16.67 -12.23 12.04
CA VAL A 80 -16.37 -10.81 12.08
C VAL A 80 -14.87 -10.52 12.18
N LYS A 81 -14.13 -11.34 12.93
CA LYS A 81 -12.67 -11.24 13.02
C LYS A 81 -12.00 -11.47 11.67
N ALA A 82 -12.43 -12.52 10.95
CA ALA A 82 -11.92 -12.80 9.60
C ALA A 82 -12.29 -11.68 8.61
N LEU A 83 -13.52 -11.15 8.70
CA LEU A 83 -13.97 -10.03 7.87
C LEU A 83 -13.15 -8.76 8.12
N ARG A 84 -12.86 -8.42 9.38
CA ARG A 84 -11.96 -7.29 9.71
C ARG A 84 -10.56 -7.48 9.14
N GLY A 85 -10.02 -8.70 9.21
CA GLY A 85 -8.72 -9.03 8.61
C GLY A 85 -8.72 -8.85 7.09
N PHE A 86 -9.77 -9.32 6.42
CA PHE A 86 -9.96 -9.14 4.99
C PHE A 86 -10.05 -7.66 4.60
N LEU A 87 -10.90 -6.88 5.29
CA LEU A 87 -11.04 -5.45 5.05
C LEU A 87 -9.72 -4.69 5.27
N GLY A 88 -8.96 -5.06 6.31
CA GLY A 88 -7.64 -4.48 6.56
C GLY A 88 -6.63 -4.77 5.44
N MET A 89 -6.66 -5.98 4.89
CA MET A 89 -5.77 -6.40 3.80
C MET A 89 -6.04 -5.62 2.50
N ILE A 90 -7.31 -5.51 2.09
CA ILE A 90 -7.67 -4.79 0.86
C ILE A 90 -7.53 -3.27 1.00
N GLN A 91 -7.46 -2.77 2.24
CA GLN A 91 -7.22 -1.35 2.52
C GLN A 91 -5.87 -0.86 1.97
N HIS A 92 -4.89 -1.74 1.83
CA HIS A 92 -3.58 -1.41 1.26
C HIS A 92 -3.71 -0.85 -0.16
N TYR A 93 -4.65 -1.35 -0.96
CA TYR A 93 -4.87 -0.95 -2.35
C TYR A 93 -5.97 0.09 -2.54
N ARG A 94 -6.34 0.80 -1.47
CA ARG A 94 -7.46 1.76 -1.47
C ARG A 94 -7.37 2.83 -2.56
N ASP A 95 -6.15 3.26 -2.88
CA ASP A 95 -5.90 4.37 -3.81
C ASP A 95 -6.05 3.96 -5.29
N LEU A 96 -6.08 2.63 -5.55
CA LEU A 96 -6.32 2.07 -6.89
C LEU A 96 -7.80 1.75 -7.14
N TRP A 97 -8.67 1.95 -6.16
CA TRP A 97 -10.04 1.49 -6.21
C TRP A 97 -11.03 2.65 -6.09
N GLU A 98 -11.56 3.04 -7.24
CA GLU A 98 -12.58 4.08 -7.29
C GLU A 98 -13.89 3.65 -6.58
N LYS A 99 -14.54 4.62 -5.92
CA LYS A 99 -15.81 4.40 -5.21
C LYS A 99 -15.79 3.24 -4.21
N ARG A 100 -14.63 2.93 -3.68
CA ARG A 100 -14.39 1.81 -2.75
C ARG A 100 -15.39 1.76 -1.60
N SER A 101 -15.68 2.90 -0.97
CA SER A 101 -16.64 2.99 0.15
C SER A 101 -18.02 2.47 -0.22
N HIS A 102 -18.48 2.73 -1.45
CA HIS A 102 -19.76 2.20 -1.94
C HIS A 102 -19.78 0.66 -1.97
N TRP A 103 -18.70 0.07 -2.49
CA TRP A 103 -18.57 -1.39 -2.57
C TRP A 103 -18.38 -2.06 -1.22
N LEU A 104 -17.69 -1.40 -0.29
CA LEU A 104 -17.39 -1.96 1.03
C LEU A 104 -18.45 -1.66 2.09
N ALA A 105 -19.40 -0.74 1.85
CA ALA A 105 -20.42 -0.38 2.81
C ALA A 105 -21.17 -1.60 3.38
N PRO A 106 -21.69 -2.56 2.57
CA PRO A 106 -22.39 -3.73 3.11
C PRO A 106 -21.51 -4.60 4.02
N LEU A 107 -20.21 -4.71 3.70
CA LEU A 107 -19.26 -5.50 4.51
C LEU A 107 -18.87 -4.77 5.79
N THR A 108 -18.75 -3.44 5.74
CA THR A 108 -18.46 -2.62 6.91
C THR A 108 -19.61 -2.60 7.90
N ASP A 109 -20.85 -2.59 7.42
CA ASP A 109 -22.05 -2.66 8.26
C ASP A 109 -22.09 -3.96 9.07
N LEU A 110 -21.74 -5.09 8.45
CA LEU A 110 -21.61 -6.37 9.16
C LEU A 110 -20.54 -6.37 10.27
N VAL A 111 -19.53 -5.51 10.16
CA VAL A 111 -18.52 -5.34 11.21
C VAL A 111 -19.00 -4.45 12.34
N GLY A 112 -19.87 -3.46 12.04
CA GLY A 112 -20.44 -2.53 13.02
C GLY A 112 -21.54 -3.13 13.88
N GLU A 113 -22.26 -4.15 13.41
CA GLU A 113 -23.37 -4.80 14.13
C GLU A 113 -22.91 -5.71 15.28
N CYS A 114 -21.62 -5.92 15.48
CA CYS A 114 -21.10 -6.70 16.60
C CYS A 114 -21.15 -5.93 17.92
N GLY A 115 -22.32 -5.94 18.59
CA GLY A 115 -22.42 -6.08 20.04
C GLY A 115 -22.00 -4.89 20.91
N HIS A 116 -22.38 -3.66 20.55
CA HIS A 116 -22.60 -2.67 21.57
C HIS A 116 -24.12 -2.54 21.80
N THR A 117 -24.69 -3.46 22.56
CA THR A 117 -25.94 -3.23 23.27
C THR A 117 -25.77 -1.92 24.01
N LYS A 118 -26.46 -0.86 23.52
CA LYS A 118 -26.59 0.39 24.25
C LYS A 118 -27.16 0.04 25.60
N THR A 119 -26.32 0.01 26.63
CA THR A 119 -26.79 -0.08 28.03
C THR A 119 -27.59 1.19 28.27
N THR A 120 -28.91 1.08 28.19
CA THR A 120 -29.87 2.14 28.53
C THR A 120 -29.61 2.48 29.99
N ARG A 121 -28.93 3.58 30.26
CA ARG A 121 -28.84 4.15 31.60
C ARG A 121 -30.27 4.40 32.06
N LYS A 122 -30.78 3.53 32.93
CA LYS A 122 -31.98 3.79 33.69
C LYS A 122 -31.69 5.01 34.59
N ASN A 123 -32.26 6.16 34.24
CA ASN A 123 -32.32 7.31 35.15
C ASN A 123 -33.08 6.86 36.39
N LYS A 124 -32.38 6.71 37.50
CA LYS A 124 -33.00 6.68 38.82
C LYS A 124 -33.36 8.14 39.18
N THR A 125 -34.59 8.49 38.97
CA THR A 125 -35.21 9.68 39.61
C THR A 125 -35.47 9.32 41.06
N LYS A 126 -34.92 10.12 41.96
CA LYS A 126 -35.36 10.25 43.35
C LYS A 126 -36.08 11.56 43.45
#